data_41fed3e2147f09c0872c4167873cbd16
#
_entry.id   41fed3e2147f09c0872c4167873cbd16
#
_cell.length_a   1.000
_cell.length_b   1.000
_cell.length_c   1.000
_cell.angle_alpha   90.00
_cell.angle_beta   90.00
_cell.angle_gamma   90.00
#
_symmetry.space_group_name_H-M   'P 1'
#
loop_
_entity.id
_entity.type
_entity.pdbx_description
1 polymer ?
#
loop_
_entity_poly.entity_id
_entity_poly.type
_entity_poly.pdbx_seq_one_letter_code
_entity_poly.pdbx_strand_id
1 'polypeptide(L)'
;LSLYDISLGLLEERGILEEVLEIEQDTDKSELKELLQNVLDPQKHLIPKIGAAIEATPHDVIFLSGVGEVYPFIRSHNVLNNLQSTAKDKPTVLFFPGSYTHALATGAALDLFGLLHDDKYYRAFNILNYEV
;
A
#
# COMPACT_ATOMS: atom_id res chain seq x y z
N LEU A 1 1.24 8.50 -7.02
CA LEU A 1 1.52 7.07 -7.23
C LEU A 1 0.32 6.24 -6.81
N SER A 2 -0.24 5.46 -7.71
CA SER A 2 -1.31 4.49 -7.42
C SER A 2 -0.70 3.13 -7.09
N LEU A 3 -1.04 2.60 -5.92
CA LEU A 3 -0.60 1.24 -5.53
C LEU A 3 -1.19 0.17 -6.46
N TYR A 4 -2.39 0.41 -6.98
CA TYR A 4 -3.04 -0.47 -7.93
C TYR A 4 -2.26 -0.54 -9.26
N ASP A 5 -1.97 0.61 -9.86
CA ASP A 5 -1.24 0.66 -11.13
C ASP A 5 0.19 0.10 -11.00
N ILE A 6 0.86 0.40 -9.88
CA ILE A 6 2.19 -0.17 -9.59
C ILE A 6 2.12 -1.69 -9.46
N SER A 7 1.07 -2.21 -8.81
CA SER A 7 0.89 -3.66 -8.66
C SER A 7 0.65 -4.35 -10.00
N LEU A 8 -0.21 -3.79 -10.84
CA LEU A 8 -0.43 -4.30 -12.19
C LEU A 8 0.86 -4.26 -13.02
N GLY A 9 1.57 -3.14 -12.99
CA GLY A 9 2.85 -3.01 -13.69
C GLY A 9 3.89 -4.02 -13.23
N LEU A 10 3.92 -4.37 -11.94
CA LEU A 10 4.80 -5.43 -11.43
C LEU A 10 4.42 -6.82 -11.97
N LEU A 11 3.13 -7.12 -12.06
CA LEU A 11 2.65 -8.39 -12.62
C LEU A 11 2.98 -8.49 -14.11
N GLU A 12 2.81 -7.40 -14.86
CA GLU A 12 3.17 -7.32 -16.30
C GLU A 12 4.67 -7.48 -16.52
N GLU A 13 5.50 -6.73 -15.81
CA GLU A 13 6.97 -6.80 -15.94
C GLU A 13 7.53 -8.18 -15.61
N ARG A 14 6.87 -8.89 -14.72
CA ARG A 14 7.24 -10.27 -14.36
C ARG A 14 6.63 -11.33 -15.29
N GLY A 15 5.79 -10.92 -16.25
CA GLY A 15 5.16 -11.80 -17.22
C GLY A 15 4.11 -12.74 -16.62
N ILE A 16 3.51 -12.40 -15.48
CA ILE A 16 2.58 -13.27 -14.73
C ILE A 16 1.16 -12.72 -14.69
N LEU A 17 0.89 -11.54 -15.22
CA LEU A 17 -0.45 -10.95 -15.17
C LEU A 17 -1.46 -11.80 -15.93
N GLU A 18 -1.14 -12.24 -17.13
CA GLU A 18 -2.04 -13.10 -17.94
C GLU A 18 -2.32 -14.42 -17.24
N GLU A 19 -1.29 -15.06 -16.68
CA GLU A 19 -1.43 -16.30 -15.92
C GLU A 19 -2.34 -16.11 -14.70
N VAL A 20 -2.19 -15.02 -13.95
CA VAL A 20 -3.06 -14.70 -12.82
C VAL A 20 -4.51 -14.54 -13.26
N LEU A 21 -4.75 -13.84 -14.37
CA LEU A 21 -6.11 -13.64 -14.90
C LEU A 21 -6.75 -14.95 -15.40
N GLU A 22 -5.96 -15.85 -15.98
CA GLU A 22 -6.43 -17.17 -16.42
C GLU A 22 -6.84 -18.06 -15.25
N ILE A 23 -6.02 -18.11 -14.19
CA ILE A 23 -6.28 -18.96 -13.03
C ILE A 23 -7.32 -18.39 -12.06
N GLU A 24 -7.60 -17.08 -12.11
CA GLU A 24 -8.51 -16.41 -11.18
C GLU A 24 -9.89 -17.07 -11.12
N GLN A 25 -10.42 -17.50 -12.26
CA GLN A 25 -11.76 -18.09 -12.36
C GLN A 25 -11.87 -19.46 -11.70
N ASP A 26 -10.79 -20.22 -11.69
CA ASP A 26 -10.77 -21.62 -11.25
C ASP A 26 -10.04 -21.81 -9.90
N THR A 27 -9.42 -20.75 -9.38
CA THR A 27 -8.64 -20.79 -8.13
C THR A 27 -9.48 -20.32 -6.96
N ASP A 28 -9.35 -20.98 -5.81
CA ASP A 28 -9.98 -20.51 -4.59
C ASP A 28 -9.42 -19.16 -4.17
N LYS A 29 -10.31 -18.30 -3.62
CA LYS A 29 -9.95 -16.93 -3.24
C LYS A 29 -8.81 -16.84 -2.22
N SER A 30 -8.70 -17.84 -1.33
CA SER A 30 -7.60 -17.90 -0.35
C SER A 30 -6.27 -18.23 -1.01
N GLU A 31 -6.24 -19.14 -1.96
CA GLU A 31 -5.05 -19.51 -2.71
C GLU A 31 -4.58 -18.35 -3.61
N LEU A 32 -5.52 -17.72 -4.32
CA LEU A 32 -5.23 -16.54 -5.14
C LEU A 32 -4.66 -15.39 -4.30
N LYS A 33 -5.23 -15.17 -3.11
CA LYS A 33 -4.73 -14.18 -2.15
C LYS A 33 -3.28 -14.47 -1.75
N GLU A 34 -2.98 -15.70 -1.36
CA GLU A 34 -1.61 -16.09 -0.96
C GLU A 34 -0.61 -15.92 -2.11
N LEU A 35 -1.00 -16.34 -3.30
CA LEU A 35 -0.18 -16.18 -4.50
C LEU A 35 0.13 -14.70 -4.76
N LEU A 36 -0.87 -13.84 -4.78
CA LEU A 36 -0.69 -12.42 -5.01
C LEU A 36 0.09 -11.72 -3.89
N GLN A 37 -0.10 -12.11 -2.63
CA GLN A 37 0.70 -11.61 -1.52
C GLN A 37 2.18 -11.95 -1.66
N ASN A 38 2.51 -13.14 -2.16
CA ASN A 38 3.89 -13.55 -2.41
C ASN A 38 4.49 -12.83 -3.63
N VAL A 39 3.71 -12.72 -4.70
CA VAL A 39 4.15 -12.07 -5.93
C VAL A 39 4.35 -10.56 -5.76
N LEU A 40 3.48 -9.92 -4.99
CA LEU A 40 3.50 -8.48 -4.70
C LEU A 40 4.19 -8.15 -3.37
N ASP A 41 5.05 -9.04 -2.87
CA ASP A 41 5.77 -8.85 -1.59
C ASP A 41 6.27 -7.41 -1.46
N PRO A 42 5.80 -6.66 -0.43
CA PRO A 42 6.11 -5.25 -0.29
C PRO A 42 7.61 -4.96 -0.23
N GLN A 43 8.37 -5.75 0.51
CA GLN A 43 9.80 -5.51 0.70
C GLN A 43 10.61 -5.82 -0.56
N LYS A 44 10.27 -6.93 -1.24
CA LYS A 44 11.07 -7.43 -2.36
C LYS A 44 10.74 -6.78 -3.69
N HIS A 45 9.49 -6.38 -3.87
CA HIS A 45 9.02 -5.95 -5.19
C HIS A 45 8.36 -4.58 -5.19
N LEU A 46 7.37 -4.36 -4.33
CA LEU A 46 6.56 -3.14 -4.35
C LEU A 46 7.37 -1.89 -3.95
N ILE A 47 8.06 -1.93 -2.82
CA ILE A 47 8.83 -0.78 -2.33
C ILE A 47 9.99 -0.40 -3.25
N PRO A 48 10.79 -1.34 -3.78
CA PRO A 48 11.77 -1.00 -4.81
C PRO A 48 11.16 -0.34 -6.05
N LYS A 49 9.99 -0.77 -6.49
CA LYS A 49 9.29 -0.17 -7.63
C LYS A 49 8.79 1.25 -7.31
N ILE A 50 8.23 1.46 -6.12
CA ILE A 50 7.86 2.79 -5.63
C ILE A 50 9.10 3.69 -5.56
N GLY A 51 10.20 3.20 -5.01
CA GLY A 51 11.47 3.93 -4.94
C GLY A 51 11.95 4.40 -6.31
N ALA A 52 11.97 3.49 -7.28
CA ALA A 52 12.34 3.83 -8.66
C ALA A 52 11.41 4.90 -9.27
N ALA A 53 10.11 4.83 -9.01
CA ALA A 53 9.15 5.83 -9.48
C ALA A 53 9.35 7.21 -8.82
N ILE A 54 9.70 7.22 -7.54
CA ILE A 54 10.05 8.43 -6.78
C ILE A 54 11.31 9.09 -7.37
N GLU A 55 12.34 8.32 -7.63
CA GLU A 55 13.61 8.84 -8.18
C GLU A 55 13.46 9.33 -9.63
N ALA A 56 12.60 8.69 -10.41
CA ALA A 56 12.41 9.02 -11.82
C ALA A 56 11.72 10.37 -12.07
N THR A 57 11.04 10.93 -11.09
CA THR A 57 10.22 12.14 -11.27
C THR A 57 10.59 13.21 -10.25
N PRO A 58 11.03 14.41 -10.67
CA PRO A 58 11.20 15.54 -9.76
C PRO A 58 9.88 15.88 -9.05
N HIS A 59 9.90 15.98 -7.73
CA HIS A 59 8.70 16.22 -6.92
C HIS A 59 9.08 16.84 -5.57
N ASP A 60 8.12 17.44 -4.91
CA ASP A 60 8.26 17.99 -3.55
C ASP A 60 7.42 17.22 -2.53
N VAL A 61 6.37 16.56 -2.98
CA VAL A 61 5.46 15.76 -2.16
C VAL A 61 5.12 14.46 -2.88
N ILE A 62 5.06 13.38 -2.14
CA ILE A 62 4.64 12.07 -2.65
C ILE A 62 3.18 11.84 -2.26
N PHE A 63 2.32 11.59 -3.23
CA PHE A 63 0.95 11.17 -3.02
C PHE A 63 0.80 9.68 -3.31
N LEU A 64 0.27 8.92 -2.35
CA LEU A 64 -0.06 7.50 -2.50
C LEU A 64 -1.56 7.28 -2.44
N SER A 65 -2.10 6.57 -3.40
CA SER A 65 -3.50 6.19 -3.51
C SER A 65 -3.68 4.70 -3.81
N GLY A 66 -4.91 4.23 -3.89
CA GLY A 66 -5.21 2.85 -4.28
C GLY A 66 -5.14 1.82 -3.14
N VAL A 67 -5.10 2.25 -1.88
CA VAL A 67 -5.00 1.35 -0.72
C VAL A 67 -6.17 0.37 -0.66
N GLY A 68 -7.39 0.85 -0.91
CA GLY A 68 -8.59 0.00 -0.89
C GLY A 68 -8.67 -0.96 -2.08
N GLU A 69 -8.09 -0.57 -3.21
CA GLU A 69 -8.10 -1.36 -4.45
C GLU A 69 -7.16 -2.57 -4.39
N VAL A 70 -6.07 -2.45 -3.66
CA VAL A 70 -5.08 -3.53 -3.52
C VAL A 70 -5.30 -4.43 -2.30
N TYR A 71 -6.27 -4.10 -1.45
CA TYR A 71 -6.66 -4.97 -0.34
C TYR A 71 -7.40 -6.23 -0.87
N PRO A 72 -7.15 -7.43 -0.35
CA PRO A 72 -6.29 -7.79 0.78
C PRO A 72 -4.87 -8.24 0.40
N PHE A 73 -4.46 -8.03 -0.84
CA PHE A 73 -3.17 -8.49 -1.35
C PHE A 73 -2.00 -7.68 -0.80
N ILE A 74 -2.20 -6.37 -0.68
CA ILE A 74 -1.25 -5.44 -0.08
C ILE A 74 -1.92 -4.74 1.10
N ARG A 75 -1.24 -4.76 2.24
CA ARG A 75 -1.74 -4.10 3.45
C ARG A 75 -1.02 -2.77 3.67
N SER A 76 -1.81 -1.73 3.98
CA SER A 76 -1.32 -0.36 4.13
C SER A 76 -0.16 -0.22 5.11
N HIS A 77 -0.23 -0.89 6.26
CA HIS A 77 0.85 -0.83 7.25
C HIS A 77 2.16 -1.42 6.74
N ASN A 78 2.11 -2.47 5.92
CA ASN A 78 3.31 -3.04 5.31
C ASN A 78 3.95 -2.07 4.31
N VAL A 79 3.15 -1.37 3.53
CA VAL A 79 3.65 -0.32 2.62
C VAL A 79 4.27 0.81 3.44
N LEU A 80 3.54 1.38 4.40
CA LEU A 80 4.00 2.51 5.19
C LEU A 80 5.28 2.21 5.98
N ASN A 81 5.37 1.03 6.61
CA ASN A 81 6.55 0.63 7.37
C ASN A 81 7.80 0.52 6.49
N ASN A 82 7.65 -0.05 5.31
CA ASN A 82 8.77 -0.26 4.40
C ASN A 82 9.13 1.00 3.61
N LEU A 83 8.15 1.88 3.36
CA LEU A 83 8.37 3.13 2.63
C LEU A 83 9.22 4.14 3.42
N GLN A 84 9.23 4.08 4.75
CA GLN A 84 9.99 4.99 5.59
C GLN A 84 11.49 5.06 5.24
N SER A 85 12.05 3.97 4.78
CA SER A 85 13.45 3.92 4.36
C SER A 85 13.70 4.50 2.98
N THR A 86 12.70 4.51 2.13
CA THR A 86 12.76 4.90 0.71
C THR A 86 12.35 6.36 0.49
N ALA A 87 11.33 6.82 1.20
CA ALA A 87 10.76 8.18 1.09
C ALA A 87 11.18 9.07 2.26
N LYS A 88 12.48 9.19 2.53
CA LYS A 88 13.01 9.92 3.70
C LYS A 88 12.98 11.43 3.55
N ASP A 89 13.22 11.91 2.35
CA ASP A 89 13.57 13.31 2.10
C ASP A 89 12.37 14.17 1.71
N LYS A 90 11.23 13.54 1.46
CA LYS A 90 10.02 14.21 1.00
C LYS A 90 8.79 13.80 1.81
N PRO A 91 7.88 14.72 2.10
CA PRO A 91 6.64 14.38 2.77
C PRO A 91 5.80 13.44 1.90
N THR A 92 5.22 12.43 2.54
CA THR A 92 4.34 11.46 1.88
C THR A 92 2.92 11.60 2.42
N VAL A 93 1.96 11.77 1.53
CA VAL A 93 0.52 11.83 1.82
C VAL A 93 -0.13 10.55 1.32
N LEU A 94 -0.76 9.81 2.21
CA LEU A 94 -1.52 8.61 1.89
C LEU A 94 -3.02 8.93 1.85
N PHE A 95 -3.66 8.67 0.73
CA PHE A 95 -5.12 8.67 0.64
C PHE A 95 -5.65 7.34 1.16
N PHE A 96 -6.27 7.38 2.33
CA PHE A 96 -6.73 6.19 3.03
C PHE A 96 -8.26 6.18 3.12
N PRO A 97 -8.95 5.18 2.53
CA PRO A 97 -10.40 5.09 2.57
C PRO A 97 -10.86 4.47 3.90
N GLY A 98 -10.85 5.26 4.97
CA GLY A 98 -11.20 4.80 6.30
C GLY A 98 -10.87 5.83 7.36
N SER A 99 -10.65 5.39 8.59
CA SER A 99 -10.31 6.25 9.72
C SER A 99 -8.92 5.94 10.26
N TYR A 100 -8.25 6.98 10.71
CA TYR A 100 -7.02 6.90 11.46
C TYR A 100 -7.27 7.36 12.90
N THR A 101 -7.00 6.50 13.84
CA THR A 101 -7.14 6.79 15.26
C THR A 101 -5.79 6.72 15.96
N HIS A 102 -5.54 7.66 16.85
CA HIS A 102 -4.36 7.67 17.69
C HIS A 102 -4.79 7.84 19.14
N ALA A 103 -4.68 6.79 19.92
CA ALA A 103 -4.99 6.80 21.35
C ALA A 103 -3.74 6.49 22.18
N LEU A 104 -3.55 7.23 23.27
CA LEU A 104 -2.40 7.05 24.19
C LEU A 104 -2.34 5.63 24.77
N ALA A 105 -3.51 4.99 24.96
CA ALA A 105 -3.61 3.68 25.58
C ALA A 105 -3.47 2.51 24.58
N THR A 106 -3.90 2.68 23.32
CA THR A 106 -3.98 1.62 22.32
C THR A 106 -3.06 1.81 21.13
N GLY A 107 -2.38 2.97 21.04
CA GLY A 107 -1.54 3.33 19.91
C GLY A 107 -2.34 3.85 18.71
N ALA A 108 -1.70 3.86 17.56
CA ALA A 108 -2.31 4.30 16.32
C ALA A 108 -2.88 3.11 15.53
N ALA A 109 -4.05 3.28 14.96
CA ALA A 109 -4.72 2.28 14.13
C ALA A 109 -5.28 2.90 12.85
N LEU A 110 -5.19 2.15 11.77
CA LEU A 110 -5.79 2.44 10.48
C LEU A 110 -6.96 1.48 10.25
N ASP A 111 -8.17 2.00 10.22
CA ASP A 111 -9.38 1.21 10.02
C ASP A 111 -9.86 1.36 8.58
N LEU A 112 -9.56 0.38 7.75
CA LEU A 112 -9.96 0.38 6.34
C LEU A 112 -11.47 0.21 6.22
N PHE A 113 -12.12 1.12 5.50
CA PHE A 113 -13.58 1.20 5.34
C PHE A 113 -14.38 1.30 6.65
N GLY A 114 -13.72 1.59 7.77
CA GLY A 114 -14.34 1.58 9.10
C GLY A 114 -14.71 0.19 9.63
N LEU A 115 -14.27 -0.88 8.97
CA LEU A 115 -14.65 -2.27 9.27
C LEU A 115 -13.44 -3.17 9.55
N LEU A 116 -12.31 -2.84 8.97
CA LEU A 116 -11.12 -3.67 9.02
C LEU A 116 -10.05 -2.98 9.87
N HIS A 117 -9.94 -3.43 11.10
CA HIS A 117 -8.91 -2.96 12.02
C HIS A 117 -7.55 -3.48 11.57
N ASP A 118 -6.71 -2.58 11.10
CA ASP A 118 -5.32 -2.88 10.79
C ASP A 118 -4.45 -2.33 11.91
N ASP A 119 -4.09 -3.20 12.83
CA ASP A 119 -3.29 -2.85 13.98
C ASP A 119 -1.91 -2.31 13.57
N LYS A 120 -1.52 -1.19 14.22
CA LYS A 120 -0.13 -0.82 14.42
C LYS A 120 0.54 -0.04 13.31
N TYR A 121 0.06 1.14 13.08
CA TYR A 121 0.94 2.19 12.69
C TYR A 121 0.58 3.51 13.36
N TYR A 122 1.35 4.48 13.51
CA TYR A 122 2.58 4.68 14.09
C TYR A 122 3.09 6.09 13.96
N ARG A 123 3.44 6.58 12.80
CA ARG A 123 3.98 7.91 12.56
C ARG A 123 3.23 8.63 11.46
N ALA A 124 1.95 8.38 11.34
CA ALA A 124 1.08 9.14 10.47
C ALA A 124 0.39 10.24 11.27
N PHE A 125 0.02 11.29 10.57
CA PHE A 125 -0.78 12.36 11.09
C PHE A 125 -1.98 12.59 10.16
N ASN A 126 -3.17 12.73 10.73
CA ASN A 126 -4.35 13.04 9.93
C ASN A 126 -4.34 14.54 9.60
N ILE A 127 -4.06 14.88 8.35
CA ILE A 127 -3.98 16.27 7.91
C ILE A 127 -5.30 17.04 8.01
N LEU A 128 -6.45 16.34 8.09
CA LEU A 128 -7.75 16.96 8.31
C LEU A 128 -7.89 17.55 9.73
N ASN A 129 -7.04 17.15 10.65
CA ASN A 129 -6.99 17.69 12.01
C ASN A 129 -6.08 18.91 12.15
N TYR A 130 -5.42 19.36 11.08
CA TYR A 130 -4.68 20.60 11.08
C TYR A 130 -5.61 21.80 10.96
N GLU A 131 -5.53 22.70 11.93
CA GLU A 131 -6.06 24.05 11.81
C GLU A 131 -4.99 24.94 11.16
N VAL A 132 -5.36 25.62 10.11
CA VAL A 132 -4.51 26.58 9.39
C VAL A 132 -4.68 27.96 10.02
#